data_1ba07c68475138bfa675ad0d5d55f4f3
#
_entry.id   1ba07c68475138bfa675ad0d5d55f4f3
#
_cell.length_a   1.000
_cell.length_b   1.000
_cell.length_c   1.000
_cell.angle_alpha   90.00
_cell.angle_beta   90.00
_cell.angle_gamma   90.00
#
_symmetry.space_group_name_H-M   'P 1'
#
loop_
_entity.id
_entity.type
_entity.pdbx_description
1 polymer ?
#
loop_
_entity_poly.entity_id
_entity_poly.type
_entity_poly.pdbx_seq_one_letter_code
_entity_poly.pdbx_strand_id
1 'polypeptide(L)'
;MKLRYKIAAVVGVAALGTSGSIAYSSLAKPQYILSTNSAVDLKTLALTADTITGTQLRGIPDGMGAMKNGKGGITLLTVHEMSSYSPLVQQSKSDSSIWGTSITKMTISPNTKTVTRAEEFMKQISFYNYTTGKYQDTPIGGAPAGTTKGFDWNISRFCSATLVQAGKLAFKSGTTTFGYDEPIFLSGEEDGDSGYARGFAFDMNGNGIQLPRMGTASWENLMPNLKPGMNTVVLGAEDGSAADSQLFLYVGKKTAEGTFADKAGLTNGDLHVMNIPGIANDTAFRNTHGKNKAVEVKFNKTIWNDNMANQQKDHAAQGTELSRVEDGEWDPNNPNVFYFVTTESSKYPTSTTPNPATPTVSRDGGALWRLTFVDGQNPNLGAKIEMLLDGSEAPYLSKPDNIAITHNGLILIQEDPGGNDAVARIVAFRPSDSKMVVISEFNKEYFVKGADKYWTNDEEASGIIEATDLFAKKGDTNSYYLFNTQIHALASKVRPDLAHKSATAKAAIDKRTIEGGGWYLMTVSSWDDVFK
;
A
#
# COMPACT_ATOMS: atom_id res chain seq x y z
N MET A 1 19.69 32.39 94.93
CA MET A 1 18.81 31.51 94.18
C MET A 1 18.98 31.85 92.72
N LYS A 2 19.78 31.06 92.00
CA LYS A 2 20.18 31.34 90.61
C LYS A 2 19.33 30.49 89.63
N LEU A 3 18.50 31.16 88.82
CA LEU A 3 17.70 30.55 87.80
C LEU A 3 18.56 30.48 86.55
N ARG A 4 18.80 29.27 86.07
CA ARG A 4 19.52 29.02 84.79
C ARG A 4 18.50 28.86 83.63
N TYR A 5 18.54 29.78 82.67
CA TYR A 5 17.81 29.62 81.39
C TYR A 5 18.64 28.74 80.49
N LYS A 6 18.00 27.65 80.00
CA LYS A 6 18.52 26.84 78.91
C LYS A 6 18.07 27.47 77.62
N ILE A 7 19.02 27.86 76.80
CA ILE A 7 18.77 28.26 75.42
C ILE A 7 18.62 26.96 74.58
N ALA A 8 17.44 26.75 74.00
CA ALA A 8 17.23 25.70 73.03
C ALA A 8 17.67 26.22 71.68
N ALA A 9 18.70 25.62 71.10
CA ALA A 9 19.10 25.87 69.71
C ALA A 9 18.06 25.21 68.73
N VAL A 10 17.37 26.03 67.96
CA VAL A 10 16.52 25.56 66.84
C VAL A 10 17.47 25.23 65.70
N VAL A 11 17.67 23.95 65.42
CA VAL A 11 18.34 23.47 64.23
C VAL A 11 17.31 23.56 63.08
N GLY A 12 17.49 24.55 62.24
CA GLY A 12 16.75 24.64 60.96
C GLY A 12 17.18 23.51 60.03
N VAL A 13 16.33 22.56 59.85
CA VAL A 13 16.48 21.56 58.78
C VAL A 13 16.16 22.25 57.47
N ALA A 14 17.19 22.60 56.71
CA ALA A 14 17.04 22.96 55.30
C ALA A 14 16.58 21.70 54.53
N ALA A 15 15.32 21.68 54.18
CA ALA A 15 14.82 20.69 53.24
C ALA A 15 15.47 20.97 51.88
N LEU A 16 16.53 20.23 51.57
CA LEU A 16 17.01 20.05 50.19
C LEU A 16 15.91 19.36 49.44
N GLY A 17 15.13 20.13 48.68
CA GLY A 17 14.23 19.63 47.66
C GLY A 17 15.06 18.92 46.60
N THR A 18 15.24 17.62 46.75
CA THR A 18 15.60 16.77 45.65
C THR A 18 14.42 16.81 44.71
N SER A 19 14.52 17.60 43.62
CA SER A 19 13.72 17.41 42.42
C SER A 19 14.01 16.00 41.92
N GLY A 20 13.30 15.05 42.47
CA GLY A 20 13.24 13.71 41.92
C GLY A 20 12.69 13.86 40.50
N SER A 21 13.58 13.87 39.53
CA SER A 21 13.20 13.52 38.17
C SER A 21 12.56 12.14 38.27
N ILE A 22 11.24 12.10 38.27
CA ILE A 22 10.51 10.86 37.99
C ILE A 22 11.06 10.43 36.63
N ALA A 23 11.96 9.45 36.66
CA ALA A 23 12.32 8.76 35.42
C ALA A 23 11.03 8.10 34.95
N TYR A 24 10.35 8.76 34.06
CA TYR A 24 9.32 8.09 33.26
C TYR A 24 10.05 6.97 32.55
N SER A 25 9.93 5.75 33.08
CA SER A 25 10.27 4.56 32.31
C SER A 25 9.52 4.72 31.01
N SER A 26 10.25 4.90 29.90
CA SER A 26 9.63 4.98 28.58
C SER A 26 8.80 3.72 28.46
N LEU A 27 7.49 3.85 28.35
CA LEU A 27 6.63 2.72 28.05
C LEU A 27 7.17 2.06 26.78
N ALA A 28 7.17 0.75 26.74
CA ALA A 28 7.60 0.03 25.56
C ALA A 28 6.73 0.44 24.35
N LYS A 29 7.34 0.47 23.18
CA LYS A 29 6.57 0.68 21.94
C LYS A 29 5.50 -0.40 21.83
N PRO A 30 4.28 -0.05 21.40
CA PRO A 30 3.20 -1.02 21.24
C PRO A 30 3.53 -2.00 20.11
N GLN A 31 3.04 -3.21 20.26
CA GLN A 31 3.04 -4.21 19.20
C GLN A 31 1.61 -4.30 18.67
N TYR A 32 1.36 -3.72 17.50
CA TYR A 32 0.02 -3.62 16.93
C TYR A 32 -0.48 -4.96 16.41
N ILE A 33 0.40 -5.76 15.81
CA ILE A 33 0.08 -7.05 15.20
C ILE A 33 0.92 -8.15 15.84
N LEU A 34 0.33 -9.33 16.02
CA LEU A 34 0.91 -10.47 16.69
C LEU A 34 0.95 -11.68 15.76
N SER A 35 1.98 -12.51 15.88
CA SER A 35 1.99 -13.80 15.21
C SER A 35 0.96 -14.75 15.82
N THR A 36 0.27 -15.50 14.97
CA THR A 36 -0.65 -16.59 15.36
C THR A 36 -0.03 -17.98 15.13
N ASN A 37 1.19 -18.04 14.60
CA ASN A 37 1.88 -19.26 14.24
C ASN A 37 3.32 -19.26 14.76
N SER A 38 3.76 -20.34 15.39
CA SER A 38 5.11 -20.44 15.99
C SER A 38 6.26 -20.42 14.97
N ALA A 39 5.98 -20.71 13.69
CA ALA A 39 6.97 -20.61 12.61
C ALA A 39 7.12 -19.17 12.08
N VAL A 40 6.33 -18.22 12.58
CA VAL A 40 6.32 -16.81 12.13
C VAL A 40 6.79 -15.91 13.27
N ASP A 41 7.81 -15.09 13.01
CA ASP A 41 8.32 -14.06 13.92
C ASP A 41 8.09 -12.68 13.32
N LEU A 42 7.63 -11.73 14.14
CA LEU A 42 7.35 -10.35 13.75
C LEU A 42 8.25 -9.39 14.51
N LYS A 43 9.02 -8.61 13.77
CA LYS A 43 9.87 -7.55 14.32
C LYS A 43 9.37 -6.18 13.89
N THR A 44 9.01 -5.34 14.85
CA THR A 44 8.76 -3.91 14.59
C THR A 44 10.07 -3.22 14.18
N LEU A 45 10.08 -2.62 12.99
CA LEU A 45 11.20 -1.84 12.46
C LEU A 45 11.11 -0.39 12.87
N ALA A 46 9.93 0.20 12.72
CA ALA A 46 9.64 1.59 13.09
C ALA A 46 8.13 1.77 13.30
N LEU A 47 7.75 2.83 14.00
CA LEU A 47 6.35 3.24 14.16
C LEU A 47 6.19 4.69 13.71
N THR A 48 4.98 5.07 13.30
CA THR A 48 4.60 6.47 13.06
C THR A 48 5.01 7.33 14.23
N ALA A 49 5.46 8.55 13.95
CA ALA A 49 6.03 9.51 14.90
C ALA A 49 7.45 9.19 15.42
N ASP A 50 8.05 8.06 15.08
CA ASP A 50 9.48 7.88 15.32
C ASP A 50 10.27 8.94 14.54
N THR A 51 11.35 9.44 15.13
CA THR A 51 12.27 10.36 14.47
C THR A 51 13.59 9.63 14.18
N ILE A 52 13.90 9.47 12.90
CA ILE A 52 15.08 8.76 12.43
C ILE A 52 15.90 9.73 11.58
N THR A 53 17.15 9.98 11.95
CA THR A 53 18.07 10.94 11.30
C THR A 53 17.45 12.34 11.05
N GLY A 54 16.59 12.78 11.96
CA GLY A 54 15.90 14.08 11.89
C GLY A 54 14.56 14.06 11.15
N THR A 55 14.21 12.97 10.46
CA THR A 55 12.92 12.81 9.80
C THR A 55 11.92 12.13 10.73
N GLN A 56 10.79 12.79 10.98
CA GLN A 56 9.67 12.19 11.71
C GLN A 56 8.81 11.39 10.72
N LEU A 57 8.64 10.10 11.01
CA LEU A 57 7.84 9.20 10.18
C LEU A 57 6.37 9.59 10.22
N ARG A 58 5.74 9.60 9.06
CA ARG A 58 4.33 9.92 8.86
C ARG A 58 3.46 8.71 9.18
N GLY A 59 2.15 8.91 9.25
CA GLY A 59 1.17 7.85 9.50
C GLY A 59 0.64 7.21 8.22
N ILE A 60 -0.30 6.30 8.44
CA ILE A 60 -0.97 5.53 7.38
C ILE A 60 -0.02 5.11 6.27
N PRO A 61 1.07 4.38 6.61
CA PRO A 61 1.97 3.82 5.61
C PRO A 61 1.28 2.69 4.87
N ASP A 62 1.42 2.66 3.56
CA ASP A 62 0.83 1.66 2.72
C ASP A 62 1.86 1.05 1.76
N GLY A 63 1.53 0.95 0.46
CA GLY A 63 2.34 0.30 -0.55
C GLY A 63 3.81 0.59 -0.46
N MET A 64 4.61 -0.41 -0.75
CA MET A 64 6.05 -0.31 -0.58
C MET A 64 6.83 -1.00 -1.69
N GLY A 65 8.10 -0.66 -1.74
CA GLY A 65 9.07 -1.36 -2.57
C GLY A 65 10.45 -1.33 -1.94
N ALA A 66 11.18 -2.42 -2.03
CA ALA A 66 12.52 -2.52 -1.46
C ALA A 66 13.56 -3.03 -2.45
N MET A 67 14.81 -2.55 -2.31
CA MET A 67 15.93 -2.98 -3.12
C MET A 67 17.23 -2.92 -2.35
N LYS A 68 18.23 -3.71 -2.76
CA LYS A 68 19.61 -3.54 -2.27
C LYS A 68 20.14 -2.18 -2.69
N ASN A 69 20.75 -1.46 -1.78
CA ASN A 69 21.48 -0.26 -2.14
C ASN A 69 22.97 -0.59 -2.37
N GLY A 70 23.68 0.24 -3.15
CA GLY A 70 25.09 0.02 -3.46
C GLY A 70 26.06 0.10 -2.27
N LYS A 71 25.56 0.29 -1.03
CA LYS A 71 26.35 0.45 0.21
C LYS A 71 26.12 -0.70 1.21
N GLY A 72 25.56 -1.80 0.75
CA GLY A 72 25.31 -2.99 1.60
C GLY A 72 24.09 -2.89 2.52
N GLY A 73 23.23 -1.88 2.35
CA GLY A 73 21.95 -1.74 3.02
C GLY A 73 20.79 -2.07 2.08
N ILE A 74 19.58 -1.96 2.61
CA ILE A 74 18.33 -2.06 1.88
C ILE A 74 17.69 -0.67 1.85
N THR A 75 17.29 -0.21 0.66
CA THR A 75 16.40 0.93 0.50
C THR A 75 14.98 0.42 0.50
N LEU A 76 14.14 0.97 1.37
CA LEU A 76 12.69 0.78 1.40
C LEU A 76 12.03 2.11 1.06
N LEU A 77 11.14 2.10 0.08
CA LEU A 77 10.21 3.19 -0.21
C LEU A 77 8.83 2.78 0.27
N THR A 78 8.13 3.70 0.93
CA THR A 78 6.76 3.50 1.41
C THR A 78 5.93 4.72 1.08
N VAL A 79 4.79 4.56 0.47
CA VAL A 79 3.79 5.60 0.28
C VAL A 79 2.98 5.81 1.56
N HIS A 80 2.28 6.94 1.64
CA HIS A 80 1.40 7.28 2.75
C HIS A 80 0.05 7.69 2.21
N GLU A 81 -1.00 7.04 2.64
CA GLU A 81 -2.36 7.22 2.17
C GLU A 81 -3.03 8.50 2.72
N MET A 82 -2.28 9.60 2.73
CA MET A 82 -2.76 10.87 3.25
C MET A 82 -3.57 11.63 2.21
N SER A 83 -4.77 12.05 2.58
CA SER A 83 -5.66 12.81 1.71
C SER A 83 -5.10 14.21 1.39
N SER A 84 -5.42 14.72 0.20
CA SER A 84 -5.20 16.12 -0.20
C SER A 84 -5.90 17.13 0.72
N TYR A 85 -6.89 16.70 1.47
CA TYR A 85 -7.56 17.50 2.51
C TYR A 85 -6.84 17.50 3.85
N SER A 86 -5.73 16.79 3.97
CA SER A 86 -4.88 16.85 5.15
C SER A 86 -4.50 18.29 5.48
N PRO A 87 -4.46 18.68 6.77
CA PRO A 87 -4.02 20.02 7.18
C PRO A 87 -2.54 20.31 6.84
N LEU A 88 -1.82 19.33 6.30
CA LEU A 88 -0.44 19.44 5.84
C LEU A 88 -0.31 19.56 4.32
N VAL A 89 -1.38 19.89 3.62
CA VAL A 89 -1.35 20.12 2.18
C VAL A 89 -0.29 21.17 1.82
N GLN A 90 0.47 20.90 0.80
CA GLN A 90 1.48 21.82 0.29
C GLN A 90 0.84 23.12 -0.22
N GLN A 91 1.34 24.24 0.25
CA GLN A 91 0.87 25.57 -0.15
C GLN A 91 1.73 26.18 -1.28
N SER A 92 2.91 25.61 -1.54
CA SER A 92 3.83 26.13 -2.57
C SER A 92 4.83 25.07 -3.03
N LYS A 93 5.42 25.26 -4.20
CA LYS A 93 6.49 24.40 -4.76
C LYS A 93 7.72 24.30 -3.86
N SER A 94 8.00 25.32 -3.05
CA SER A 94 9.16 25.33 -2.15
C SER A 94 9.02 24.40 -0.94
N ASP A 95 7.81 23.91 -0.63
CA ASP A 95 7.56 22.99 0.45
C ASP A 95 7.17 21.61 -0.08
N SER A 96 8.10 20.94 -0.74
CA SER A 96 7.92 19.62 -1.33
C SER A 96 7.74 18.50 -0.29
N SER A 97 7.92 18.78 1.01
CA SER A 97 7.72 17.81 2.07
C SER A 97 6.24 17.60 2.44
N ILE A 98 5.32 18.38 1.87
CA ILE A 98 3.90 18.38 2.24
C ILE A 98 3.05 18.46 0.98
N TRP A 99 2.96 17.36 0.25
CA TRP A 99 2.21 17.27 -1.02
C TRP A 99 0.76 16.80 -0.85
N GLY A 100 0.28 16.64 0.38
CA GLY A 100 -0.98 15.98 0.71
C GLY A 100 -0.71 14.52 1.06
N THR A 101 -0.16 13.75 0.15
CA THR A 101 0.50 12.46 0.41
C THR A 101 2.02 12.61 0.45
N SER A 102 2.73 11.54 0.75
CA SER A 102 4.19 11.52 0.72
C SER A 102 4.75 10.12 0.45
N ILE A 103 6.04 10.06 0.15
CA ILE A 103 6.80 8.81 0.06
C ILE A 103 7.97 8.91 1.03
N THR A 104 8.04 8.01 1.98
CA THR A 104 9.19 7.89 2.89
C THR A 104 10.22 6.93 2.32
N LYS A 105 11.49 7.36 2.30
CA LYS A 105 12.63 6.49 1.98
C LYS A 105 13.39 6.14 3.24
N MET A 106 13.49 4.85 3.53
CA MET A 106 14.27 4.32 4.64
C MET A 106 15.47 3.52 4.16
N THR A 107 16.51 3.51 4.99
CA THR A 107 17.64 2.56 4.84
C THR A 107 17.57 1.56 5.98
N ILE A 108 17.54 0.27 5.65
CA ILE A 108 17.54 -0.82 6.61
C ILE A 108 18.89 -1.54 6.55
N SER A 109 19.47 -1.83 7.71
CA SER A 109 20.62 -2.72 7.83
C SER A 109 20.15 -4.17 7.78
N PRO A 110 20.53 -4.97 6.78
CA PRO A 110 20.12 -6.39 6.71
C PRO A 110 20.74 -7.23 7.84
N ASN A 111 21.90 -6.81 8.38
CA ASN A 111 22.57 -7.54 9.45
C ASN A 111 21.89 -7.37 10.81
N THR A 112 21.53 -6.14 11.17
CA THR A 112 20.88 -5.82 12.47
C THR A 112 19.36 -5.83 12.36
N LYS A 113 18.82 -5.84 11.14
CA LYS A 113 17.38 -5.73 10.85
C LYS A 113 16.80 -4.48 11.55
N THR A 114 17.42 -3.33 11.32
CA THR A 114 17.03 -2.04 11.92
C THR A 114 17.06 -0.93 10.88
N VAL A 115 16.14 0.03 11.00
CA VAL A 115 16.15 1.25 10.20
C VAL A 115 17.28 2.15 10.69
N THR A 116 18.18 2.55 9.81
CA THR A 116 19.37 3.37 10.12
C THR A 116 19.24 4.80 9.61
N ARG A 117 18.36 5.05 8.63
CA ARG A 117 18.09 6.36 8.06
C ARG A 117 16.66 6.45 7.57
N ALA A 118 16.09 7.64 7.63
CA ALA A 118 14.84 7.98 6.97
C ALA A 118 14.94 9.38 6.35
N GLU A 119 14.27 9.59 5.22
CA GLU A 119 14.18 10.87 4.52
C GLU A 119 12.89 10.92 3.68
N GLU A 120 12.39 12.13 3.40
CA GLU A 120 11.34 12.35 2.41
C GLU A 120 11.91 12.06 1.01
N PHE A 121 11.17 11.31 0.21
CA PHE A 121 11.65 10.84 -1.09
C PHE A 121 11.29 11.77 -2.23
N MET A 122 10.04 12.26 -2.29
CA MET A 122 9.57 13.13 -3.38
C MET A 122 10.28 14.47 -3.36
N LYS A 123 10.83 14.89 -4.51
CA LYS A 123 11.55 16.18 -4.65
C LYS A 123 10.94 17.11 -5.68
N GLN A 124 10.58 16.55 -6.83
CA GLN A 124 10.02 17.30 -7.94
C GLN A 124 9.04 16.43 -8.70
N ILE A 125 7.97 17.01 -9.22
CA ILE A 125 6.99 16.31 -10.05
C ILE A 125 6.74 17.08 -11.32
N SER A 126 6.76 16.37 -12.45
CA SER A 126 6.35 16.87 -13.76
C SER A 126 4.90 16.49 -13.99
N PHE A 127 4.03 17.49 -14.07
CA PHE A 127 2.60 17.34 -14.32
C PHE A 127 2.30 17.47 -15.82
N TYR A 128 1.34 16.70 -16.30
CA TYR A 128 0.92 16.76 -17.69
C TYR A 128 -0.15 17.83 -17.90
N ASN A 129 0.08 18.70 -18.88
CA ASN A 129 -0.90 19.70 -19.30
C ASN A 129 -1.71 19.16 -20.49
N TYR A 130 -2.95 18.78 -20.26
CA TYR A 130 -3.82 18.18 -21.27
C TYR A 130 -4.17 19.14 -22.42
N THR A 131 -4.09 20.47 -22.20
CA THR A 131 -4.35 21.47 -23.25
C THR A 131 -3.18 21.58 -24.21
N THR A 132 -1.95 21.57 -23.70
CA THR A 132 -0.75 21.73 -24.53
C THR A 132 -0.11 20.42 -24.96
N GLY A 133 -0.49 19.31 -24.33
CA GLY A 133 0.10 17.99 -24.55
C GLY A 133 1.55 17.90 -24.05
N LYS A 134 1.95 18.73 -23.08
CA LYS A 134 3.34 18.80 -22.59
C LYS A 134 3.42 18.69 -21.08
N TYR A 135 4.54 18.20 -20.61
CA TYR A 135 4.87 18.21 -19.19
C TYR A 135 5.37 19.59 -18.75
N GLN A 136 5.07 19.93 -17.51
CA GLN A 136 5.48 21.17 -16.85
C GLN A 136 5.69 20.92 -15.37
N ASP A 137 6.46 21.77 -14.73
CA ASP A 137 6.80 21.63 -13.31
C ASP A 137 5.81 22.32 -12.37
N THR A 138 4.73 22.86 -12.92
CA THR A 138 3.61 23.45 -12.17
C THR A 138 2.32 22.75 -12.58
N PRO A 139 1.49 22.30 -11.63
CA PRO A 139 0.15 21.85 -11.93
C PRO A 139 -0.65 23.09 -12.34
N ILE A 140 -0.91 23.25 -13.60
CA ILE A 140 -1.81 24.29 -14.09
C ILE A 140 -3.09 23.60 -14.48
N GLY A 141 -4.22 24.26 -14.20
CA GLY A 141 -5.56 23.93 -14.64
C GLY A 141 -5.63 23.34 -16.04
N GLY A 142 -5.24 22.14 -16.16
CA GLY A 142 -5.18 21.30 -17.32
C GLY A 142 -5.66 19.92 -16.93
N ALA A 143 -6.56 19.89 -15.96
CA ALA A 143 -7.42 18.74 -15.82
C ALA A 143 -8.10 18.48 -17.16
N PRO A 144 -8.38 17.23 -17.53
CA PRO A 144 -9.27 16.93 -18.63
C PRO A 144 -10.49 17.85 -18.53
N ALA A 145 -10.90 18.46 -19.64
CA ALA A 145 -11.93 19.48 -19.66
C ALA A 145 -13.15 19.09 -18.83
N GLY A 146 -13.58 19.95 -17.91
CA GLY A 146 -14.77 19.71 -17.06
C GLY A 146 -14.50 19.24 -15.64
N THR A 147 -13.26 19.01 -15.22
CA THR A 147 -12.97 18.82 -13.80
C THR A 147 -13.00 20.17 -13.09
N THR A 148 -13.80 20.29 -12.03
CA THR A 148 -13.97 21.52 -11.28
C THR A 148 -12.86 21.80 -10.27
N LYS A 149 -12.07 20.77 -9.94
CA LYS A 149 -10.87 20.90 -9.13
C LYS A 149 -9.66 20.87 -10.05
N GLY A 150 -8.94 21.95 -10.13
CA GLY A 150 -7.68 22.00 -10.86
C GLY A 150 -6.71 21.02 -10.23
N PHE A 151 -5.92 20.36 -11.06
CA PHE A 151 -4.71 19.69 -10.59
C PHE A 151 -3.79 20.77 -10.03
N ASP A 152 -3.83 20.97 -8.75
CA ASP A 152 -2.89 21.83 -8.03
C ASP A 152 -1.68 21.04 -7.56
N TRP A 153 -0.88 21.60 -6.68
CA TRP A 153 0.30 20.95 -6.11
C TRP A 153 -0.05 19.75 -5.23
N ASN A 154 -1.31 19.62 -4.85
CA ASN A 154 -1.74 18.56 -3.96
C ASN A 154 -1.78 17.25 -4.71
N ILE A 155 -1.25 16.23 -4.09
CA ILE A 155 -1.36 14.84 -4.49
C ILE A 155 -2.08 14.12 -3.35
N SER A 156 -3.08 13.34 -3.66
CA SER A 156 -3.93 12.70 -2.67
C SER A 156 -3.70 11.20 -2.61
N ARG A 157 -3.76 10.64 -1.42
CA ARG A 157 -3.93 9.21 -1.15
C ARG A 157 -3.15 8.29 -2.11
N PHE A 158 -1.83 8.26 -2.00
CA PHE A 158 -1.08 7.13 -2.56
C PHE A 158 -1.35 5.92 -1.67
N CYS A 159 -2.15 4.98 -2.18
CA CYS A 159 -2.50 3.77 -1.48
C CYS A 159 -1.42 2.72 -1.68
N SER A 160 -1.53 1.83 -2.63
CA SER A 160 -0.47 0.85 -2.87
C SER A 160 0.61 1.33 -3.85
N ALA A 161 1.67 0.57 -4.02
CA ALA A 161 2.79 0.95 -4.88
C ALA A 161 3.62 -0.24 -5.36
N THR A 162 4.25 -0.09 -6.52
CA THR A 162 5.13 -1.10 -7.11
C THR A 162 6.53 -0.54 -7.37
N LEU A 163 7.57 -1.20 -6.85
CA LEU A 163 8.96 -0.92 -7.21
C LEU A 163 9.43 -1.90 -8.27
N VAL A 164 9.62 -1.40 -9.48
CA VAL A 164 10.27 -2.14 -10.55
C VAL A 164 11.79 -2.09 -10.35
N GLN A 165 12.42 -3.26 -10.24
CA GLN A 165 13.87 -3.38 -10.07
C GLN A 165 14.63 -2.97 -11.35
N ALA A 166 15.91 -2.60 -11.19
CA ALA A 166 16.79 -2.26 -12.30
C ALA A 166 16.79 -3.35 -13.40
N GLY A 167 16.82 -2.93 -14.65
CA GLY A 167 16.85 -3.81 -15.83
C GLY A 167 15.49 -4.39 -16.25
N LYS A 168 14.46 -4.30 -15.40
CA LYS A 168 13.17 -4.96 -15.68
C LYS A 168 12.32 -4.22 -16.72
N LEU A 169 12.47 -2.91 -16.85
CA LEU A 169 11.85 -2.11 -17.91
C LEU A 169 12.83 -1.70 -19.01
N ALA A 170 13.93 -2.47 -19.17
CA ALA A 170 14.84 -2.36 -20.28
C ALA A 170 14.74 -3.58 -21.20
N PHE A 171 15.05 -3.38 -22.49
CA PHE A 171 15.05 -4.42 -23.52
C PHE A 171 16.16 -4.15 -24.53
N LYS A 172 16.97 -5.16 -24.84
CA LYS A 172 18.03 -5.07 -25.84
C LYS A 172 17.59 -5.70 -27.16
N SER A 173 17.74 -4.95 -28.26
CA SER A 173 17.58 -5.46 -29.62
C SER A 173 18.81 -5.09 -30.44
N GLY A 174 19.62 -6.10 -30.78
CA GLY A 174 20.94 -5.88 -31.34
C GLY A 174 21.86 -5.12 -30.37
N THR A 175 22.41 -3.98 -30.84
CA THR A 175 23.26 -3.08 -30.04
C THR A 175 22.47 -1.99 -29.31
N THR A 176 21.19 -1.83 -29.60
CA THR A 176 20.35 -0.77 -29.03
C THR A 176 19.66 -1.25 -27.77
N THR A 177 19.75 -0.45 -26.70
CA THR A 177 18.96 -0.63 -25.49
C THR A 177 17.74 0.28 -25.58
N PHE A 178 16.55 -0.31 -25.48
CA PHE A 178 15.27 0.35 -25.32
C PHE A 178 14.83 0.22 -23.86
N GLY A 179 14.07 1.19 -23.38
CA GLY A 179 13.60 1.19 -22.01
C GLY A 179 14.52 1.93 -21.04
N TYR A 180 14.19 1.81 -19.76
CA TYR A 180 14.93 2.44 -18.66
C TYR A 180 15.54 1.36 -17.78
N ASP A 181 16.86 1.44 -17.54
CA ASP A 181 17.64 0.37 -16.90
C ASP A 181 17.74 0.51 -15.38
N GLU A 182 17.37 1.69 -14.84
CA GLU A 182 17.35 1.94 -13.40
C GLU A 182 15.97 1.62 -12.80
N PRO A 183 15.86 1.46 -11.46
CA PRO A 183 14.57 1.19 -10.83
C PRO A 183 13.57 2.34 -11.03
N ILE A 184 12.28 1.99 -11.11
CA ILE A 184 11.15 2.92 -11.16
C ILE A 184 10.17 2.54 -10.05
N PHE A 185 9.70 3.54 -9.29
CA PHE A 185 8.64 3.38 -8.31
C PHE A 185 7.35 3.96 -8.85
N LEU A 186 6.27 3.17 -8.85
CA LEU A 186 4.97 3.57 -9.35
C LEU A 186 3.96 3.61 -8.20
N SER A 187 3.05 4.55 -8.24
CA SER A 187 1.88 4.63 -7.37
C SER A 187 0.81 5.48 -8.05
N GLY A 188 -0.39 5.47 -7.53
CA GLY A 188 -1.50 6.26 -8.01
C GLY A 188 -2.27 6.93 -6.89
N GLU A 189 -3.07 7.94 -7.25
CA GLU A 189 -4.00 8.59 -6.34
C GLU A 189 -5.28 7.77 -6.25
N GLU A 190 -5.57 7.26 -5.08
CA GLU A 190 -6.81 6.58 -4.75
C GLU A 190 -7.79 7.59 -4.12
N ASP A 191 -8.18 8.60 -4.88
CA ASP A 191 -9.10 9.66 -4.40
C ASP A 191 -10.22 9.91 -5.43
N GLY A 192 -10.80 8.86 -5.88
CA GLY A 192 -11.90 8.64 -6.80
C GLY A 192 -12.61 9.88 -7.34
N ASP A 193 -13.59 10.35 -6.61
CA ASP A 193 -14.50 11.41 -7.06
C ASP A 193 -13.97 12.83 -6.83
N SER A 194 -12.81 13.01 -6.21
CA SER A 194 -12.30 14.32 -5.83
C SER A 194 -11.57 15.06 -6.94
N GLY A 195 -11.30 14.40 -8.07
CA GLY A 195 -10.49 14.92 -9.19
C GLY A 195 -8.99 14.65 -9.06
N TYR A 196 -8.59 13.88 -8.06
CA TYR A 196 -7.23 13.37 -7.83
C TYR A 196 -7.23 11.86 -8.08
N ALA A 197 -7.03 11.49 -9.33
CA ALA A 197 -7.11 10.11 -9.79
C ALA A 197 -6.00 9.84 -10.82
N ARG A 198 -4.79 10.31 -10.52
CA ARG A 198 -3.65 10.29 -11.44
C ARG A 198 -2.67 9.19 -11.09
N GLY A 199 -2.14 8.51 -12.10
CA GLY A 199 -0.97 7.64 -11.93
C GLY A 199 0.34 8.42 -11.97
N PHE A 200 1.35 7.97 -11.23
CA PHE A 200 2.69 8.55 -11.17
C PHE A 200 3.78 7.50 -11.25
N ALA A 201 4.93 7.90 -11.80
CA ALA A 201 6.17 7.15 -11.73
C ALA A 201 7.29 8.04 -11.16
N PHE A 202 8.21 7.44 -10.41
CA PHE A 202 9.33 8.13 -9.77
C PHE A 202 10.64 7.43 -10.11
N ASP A 203 11.69 8.23 -10.44
CA ASP A 203 13.06 7.74 -10.47
C ASP A 203 13.64 7.63 -9.05
N MET A 204 14.78 6.98 -8.88
CA MET A 204 15.41 6.80 -7.57
C MET A 204 16.02 8.08 -6.97
N ASN A 205 15.98 9.20 -7.69
CA ASN A 205 16.36 10.51 -7.18
C ASN A 205 15.17 11.26 -6.56
N GLY A 206 13.96 10.72 -6.68
CA GLY A 206 12.72 11.32 -6.18
C GLY A 206 12.07 12.29 -7.18
N ASN A 207 12.43 12.22 -8.45
CA ASN A 207 11.76 12.96 -9.50
C ASN A 207 10.56 12.16 -9.99
N GLY A 208 9.37 12.73 -9.85
CA GLY A 208 8.11 12.14 -10.27
C GLY A 208 7.63 12.66 -11.61
N ILE A 209 6.85 11.87 -12.31
CA ILE A 209 6.16 12.24 -13.53
C ILE A 209 4.75 11.66 -13.53
N GLN A 210 3.76 12.47 -13.83
CA GLN A 210 2.39 12.03 -14.04
C GLN A 210 2.29 11.12 -15.27
N LEU A 211 1.46 10.09 -15.20
CA LEU A 211 1.22 9.13 -16.27
C LEU A 211 -0.19 9.33 -16.88
N PRO A 212 -0.40 10.35 -17.74
CA PRO A 212 -1.72 10.74 -18.19
C PRO A 212 -2.43 9.63 -19.00
N ARG A 213 -1.68 8.80 -19.69
CA ARG A 213 -2.24 7.73 -20.53
C ARG A 213 -2.73 6.50 -19.74
N MET A 214 -2.49 6.48 -18.44
CA MET A 214 -3.18 5.55 -17.52
C MET A 214 -4.64 5.96 -17.29
N GLY A 215 -5.04 7.17 -17.72
CA GLY A 215 -6.37 7.70 -17.45
C GLY A 215 -6.50 8.24 -16.02
N THR A 216 -7.75 8.39 -15.59
CA THR A 216 -8.13 8.80 -14.24
C THR A 216 -9.06 7.75 -13.64
N ALA A 217 -8.61 7.12 -12.58
CA ALA A 217 -9.35 6.14 -11.79
C ALA A 217 -8.87 6.22 -10.34
N SER A 218 -9.61 5.69 -9.40
CA SER A 218 -9.19 5.59 -8.00
C SER A 218 -8.08 4.53 -7.90
N TRP A 219 -6.83 4.95 -8.20
CA TRP A 219 -5.73 4.02 -8.38
C TRP A 219 -5.24 3.45 -7.08
N GLU A 220 -5.60 2.20 -6.84
CA GLU A 220 -4.99 1.39 -5.78
C GLU A 220 -3.52 1.12 -6.11
N ASN A 221 -3.24 0.48 -7.24
CA ASN A 221 -1.88 0.18 -7.66
C ASN A 221 -1.72 0.19 -9.19
N LEU A 222 -0.47 0.41 -9.64
CA LEU A 222 -0.02 0.31 -11.03
C LEU A 222 1.10 -0.72 -11.13
N MET A 223 0.85 -1.87 -11.73
CA MET A 223 1.67 -3.08 -11.65
C MET A 223 2.24 -3.51 -13.01
N PRO A 224 3.46 -3.06 -13.36
CA PRO A 224 4.10 -3.44 -14.61
C PRO A 224 4.44 -4.93 -14.68
N ASN A 225 4.18 -5.55 -15.82
CA ASN A 225 4.68 -6.88 -16.14
C ASN A 225 6.19 -6.86 -16.36
N LEU A 226 6.91 -7.72 -15.67
CA LEU A 226 8.37 -7.76 -15.70
C LEU A 226 8.95 -8.74 -16.75
N LYS A 227 8.10 -9.34 -17.60
CA LYS A 227 8.57 -10.18 -18.70
C LYS A 227 9.38 -9.34 -19.69
N PRO A 228 10.59 -9.77 -20.07
CA PRO A 228 11.40 -9.04 -21.05
C PRO A 228 10.68 -8.89 -22.40
N GLY A 229 10.78 -7.72 -23.01
CA GLY A 229 10.18 -7.43 -24.31
C GLY A 229 10.10 -5.94 -24.62
N MET A 230 9.68 -5.63 -25.84
CA MET A 230 9.55 -4.26 -26.31
C MET A 230 8.32 -3.54 -25.71
N ASN A 231 7.26 -4.27 -25.40
CA ASN A 231 6.08 -3.69 -24.80
C ASN A 231 6.29 -3.43 -23.30
N THR A 232 5.63 -2.41 -22.81
CA THR A 232 5.42 -2.16 -21.38
C THR A 232 3.94 -2.38 -21.12
N VAL A 233 3.65 -3.43 -20.40
CA VAL A 233 2.29 -3.84 -20.03
C VAL A 233 2.12 -3.53 -18.55
N VAL A 234 1.10 -2.74 -18.19
CA VAL A 234 0.81 -2.38 -16.79
C VAL A 234 -0.64 -2.75 -16.51
N LEU A 235 -0.89 -3.51 -15.47
CA LEU A 235 -2.22 -3.63 -14.89
C LEU A 235 -2.43 -2.53 -13.87
N GLY A 236 -3.61 -1.94 -13.88
CA GLY A 236 -4.03 -0.90 -12.93
C GLY A 236 -5.26 -1.38 -12.18
N ALA A 237 -5.19 -1.38 -10.86
CA ALA A 237 -6.31 -1.70 -9.99
C ALA A 237 -7.04 -0.41 -9.60
N GLU A 238 -8.35 -0.40 -9.69
CA GLU A 238 -9.20 0.71 -9.27
C GLU A 238 -9.99 0.33 -8.03
N ASP A 239 -9.65 0.89 -6.89
CA ASP A 239 -10.53 0.87 -5.73
C ASP A 239 -11.54 2.00 -5.83
N GLY A 240 -12.57 1.75 -6.61
CA GLY A 240 -13.72 2.64 -6.73
C GLY A 240 -14.84 2.26 -5.76
N SER A 241 -16.06 2.52 -6.17
CA SER A 241 -17.22 1.96 -5.48
C SER A 241 -17.48 0.53 -5.94
N ALA A 242 -18.29 -0.22 -5.19
CA ALA A 242 -18.72 -1.57 -5.60
C ALA A 242 -19.51 -1.61 -6.94
N ALA A 243 -19.86 -0.46 -7.49
CA ALA A 243 -20.55 -0.29 -8.76
C ALA A 243 -19.73 0.47 -9.81
N ASP A 244 -18.50 0.85 -9.48
CA ASP A 244 -17.59 1.58 -10.37
C ASP A 244 -16.16 1.25 -9.97
N SER A 245 -15.72 0.04 -10.31
CA SER A 245 -14.38 -0.45 -10.03
C SER A 245 -14.00 -1.47 -11.10
N GLN A 246 -12.91 -1.26 -11.79
CA GLN A 246 -12.45 -2.09 -12.88
C GLN A 246 -10.98 -2.45 -12.77
N LEU A 247 -10.58 -3.48 -13.51
CA LEU A 247 -9.17 -3.79 -13.74
C LEU A 247 -8.77 -3.28 -15.12
N PHE A 248 -7.75 -2.41 -15.12
CA PHE A 248 -7.25 -1.77 -16.33
C PHE A 248 -6.00 -2.47 -16.86
N LEU A 249 -5.77 -2.27 -18.16
CA LEU A 249 -4.57 -2.72 -18.86
C LEU A 249 -4.03 -1.58 -19.73
N TYR A 250 -2.83 -1.14 -19.44
CA TYR A 250 -2.08 -0.22 -20.28
C TYR A 250 -1.03 -0.97 -21.09
N VAL A 251 -0.89 -0.62 -22.38
CA VAL A 251 0.12 -1.20 -23.27
C VAL A 251 0.87 -0.10 -23.99
N GLY A 252 2.11 0.13 -23.60
CA GLY A 252 3.04 1.06 -24.23
C GLY A 252 4.23 0.36 -24.86
N LYS A 253 5.14 1.14 -25.44
CA LYS A 253 6.37 0.66 -26.06
C LYS A 253 7.60 1.35 -25.49
N LYS A 254 8.61 0.57 -25.15
CA LYS A 254 9.90 1.08 -24.73
C LYS A 254 10.56 1.88 -25.87
N THR A 255 11.24 2.97 -25.51
CA THR A 255 11.98 3.83 -26.44
C THR A 255 13.43 3.95 -26.01
N ALA A 256 14.31 4.41 -26.93
CA ALA A 256 15.71 4.69 -26.59
C ALA A 256 15.90 6.10 -26.03
N GLU A 257 14.97 7.00 -26.31
CA GLU A 257 15.07 8.44 -26.04
C GLU A 257 13.92 8.94 -25.16
N GLY A 258 14.08 10.13 -24.59
CA GLY A 258 13.09 10.80 -23.74
C GLY A 258 13.41 10.75 -22.26
N THR A 259 12.41 11.08 -21.43
CA THR A 259 12.47 10.96 -19.97
C THR A 259 12.60 9.50 -19.54
N PHE A 260 12.83 9.23 -18.26
CA PHE A 260 12.84 7.86 -17.75
C PHE A 260 11.51 7.13 -18.01
N ALA A 261 10.37 7.84 -17.90
CA ALA A 261 9.06 7.29 -18.15
C ALA A 261 8.78 7.05 -19.66
N ASP A 262 9.26 7.95 -20.54
CA ASP A 262 9.19 7.75 -21.99
C ASP A 262 9.98 6.50 -22.41
N LYS A 263 11.23 6.40 -21.93
CA LYS A 263 12.07 5.24 -22.17
C LYS A 263 11.41 3.96 -21.70
N ALA A 264 10.85 3.97 -20.50
CA ALA A 264 10.14 2.83 -19.94
C ALA A 264 8.83 2.49 -20.68
N GLY A 265 8.38 3.31 -21.64
CA GLY A 265 7.14 3.09 -22.38
C GLY A 265 5.88 3.36 -21.58
N LEU A 266 5.96 4.22 -20.55
CA LEU A 266 4.84 4.54 -19.66
C LEU A 266 4.00 5.73 -20.13
N THR A 267 4.39 6.43 -21.22
CA THR A 267 3.77 7.69 -21.66
C THR A 267 3.17 7.64 -23.06
N ASN A 268 3.31 6.53 -23.78
CA ASN A 268 2.98 6.46 -25.22
C ASN A 268 1.97 5.35 -25.59
N GLY A 269 1.40 4.66 -24.61
CA GLY A 269 0.54 3.50 -24.79
C GLY A 269 -0.95 3.84 -24.92
N ASP A 270 -1.73 2.79 -25.05
CA ASP A 270 -3.19 2.78 -25.05
C ASP A 270 -3.71 2.15 -23.74
N LEU A 271 -4.81 2.71 -23.22
CA LEU A 271 -5.52 2.20 -22.06
C LEU A 271 -6.68 1.31 -22.48
N HIS A 272 -6.86 0.22 -21.76
CA HIS A 272 -7.93 -0.76 -21.94
C HIS A 272 -8.52 -1.10 -20.58
N VAL A 273 -9.75 -1.60 -20.58
CA VAL A 273 -10.44 -2.10 -19.40
C VAL A 273 -10.81 -3.56 -19.60
N MET A 274 -10.70 -4.37 -18.56
CA MET A 274 -11.04 -5.80 -18.61
C MET A 274 -12.55 -5.99 -18.77
N ASN A 275 -12.94 -6.86 -19.70
CA ASN A 275 -14.31 -7.26 -19.94
C ASN A 275 -14.42 -8.78 -19.92
N ILE A 276 -15.34 -9.29 -19.14
CA ILE A 276 -15.72 -10.72 -19.13
C ILE A 276 -16.99 -10.86 -19.94
N PRO A 277 -16.96 -11.46 -21.16
CA PRO A 277 -18.10 -11.48 -22.06
C PRO A 277 -19.35 -12.09 -21.43
N GLY A 278 -20.44 -11.31 -21.42
CA GLY A 278 -21.73 -11.75 -20.87
C GLY A 278 -21.84 -11.67 -19.34
N ILE A 279 -20.83 -11.15 -18.67
CA ILE A 279 -20.79 -10.96 -17.20
C ILE A 279 -20.74 -9.47 -16.91
N ALA A 280 -21.77 -8.93 -16.25
CA ALA A 280 -21.85 -7.52 -15.94
C ALA A 280 -20.97 -7.15 -14.73
N ASN A 281 -20.93 -8.01 -13.71
CA ASN A 281 -20.19 -7.77 -12.46
C ASN A 281 -19.78 -9.08 -11.78
N ASP A 282 -19.04 -8.98 -10.67
CA ASP A 282 -18.54 -10.14 -9.94
C ASP A 282 -19.65 -11.01 -9.32
N THR A 283 -20.80 -10.44 -8.95
CA THR A 283 -21.97 -11.23 -8.52
C THR A 283 -22.47 -12.13 -9.64
N ALA A 284 -22.57 -11.59 -10.86
CA ALA A 284 -22.94 -12.37 -12.02
C ALA A 284 -21.90 -13.48 -12.30
N PHE A 285 -20.60 -13.18 -12.12
CA PHE A 285 -19.55 -14.19 -12.25
C PHE A 285 -19.71 -15.30 -11.22
N ARG A 286 -19.88 -14.96 -9.93
CA ARG A 286 -20.09 -15.92 -8.83
C ARG A 286 -21.27 -16.84 -9.10
N ASN A 287 -22.39 -16.26 -9.54
CA ASN A 287 -23.63 -17.01 -9.81
C ASN A 287 -23.53 -17.91 -11.06
N THR A 288 -22.74 -17.51 -12.06
CA THR A 288 -22.65 -18.22 -13.35
C THR A 288 -21.52 -19.24 -13.38
N HIS A 289 -20.39 -18.91 -12.80
CA HIS A 289 -19.15 -19.69 -12.93
C HIS A 289 -18.65 -20.25 -11.61
N GLY A 290 -18.76 -19.48 -10.51
CA GLY A 290 -18.20 -19.86 -9.20
C GLY A 290 -16.67 -19.94 -9.18
N LYS A 291 -16.13 -20.62 -8.16
CA LYS A 291 -14.69 -20.82 -8.00
C LYS A 291 -14.09 -21.84 -8.96
N ASN A 292 -12.80 -21.70 -9.25
CA ASN A 292 -11.98 -22.65 -10.00
C ASN A 292 -12.50 -22.91 -11.43
N LYS A 293 -13.11 -21.88 -12.02
CA LYS A 293 -13.58 -21.90 -13.40
C LYS A 293 -12.91 -20.80 -14.21
N ALA A 294 -12.01 -21.17 -15.10
CA ALA A 294 -11.35 -20.26 -16.00
C ALA A 294 -12.31 -19.80 -17.12
N VAL A 295 -12.45 -18.49 -17.30
CA VAL A 295 -13.35 -17.82 -18.25
C VAL A 295 -12.55 -16.85 -19.10
N GLU A 296 -12.81 -16.84 -20.42
CA GLU A 296 -12.16 -15.90 -21.35
C GLU A 296 -12.46 -14.46 -20.97
N VAL A 297 -11.45 -13.60 -21.08
CA VAL A 297 -11.59 -12.15 -20.95
C VAL A 297 -11.09 -11.43 -22.18
N LYS A 298 -11.57 -10.21 -22.38
CA LYS A 298 -11.10 -9.26 -23.38
C LYS A 298 -10.65 -7.99 -22.68
N PHE A 299 -9.79 -7.24 -23.35
CA PHE A 299 -9.40 -5.90 -22.92
C PHE A 299 -9.89 -4.91 -23.98
N ASN A 300 -10.98 -4.23 -23.68
CA ASN A 300 -11.57 -3.24 -24.57
C ASN A 300 -10.85 -1.91 -24.43
N LYS A 301 -10.51 -1.27 -25.55
CA LYS A 301 -9.88 0.06 -25.51
C LYS A 301 -10.83 1.07 -24.89
N THR A 302 -10.29 1.93 -24.02
CA THR A 302 -11.02 3.01 -23.35
C THR A 302 -10.30 4.35 -23.49
N ILE A 303 -10.97 5.44 -23.14
CA ILE A 303 -10.44 6.80 -23.23
C ILE A 303 -9.60 7.14 -21.98
N TRP A 304 -8.60 8.02 -22.14
CA TRP A 304 -7.73 8.50 -21.07
C TRP A 304 -7.62 10.03 -20.99
N ASN A 305 -8.13 10.77 -21.97
CA ASN A 305 -7.89 12.20 -22.17
C ASN A 305 -9.17 13.04 -22.18
N ASP A 306 -10.20 12.59 -21.51
CA ASP A 306 -11.44 13.34 -21.30
C ASP A 306 -11.57 13.72 -19.82
N ASN A 307 -12.63 14.44 -19.45
CA ASN A 307 -12.94 14.67 -18.04
C ASN A 307 -13.23 13.33 -17.33
N MET A 308 -13.03 13.31 -16.02
CA MET A 308 -13.16 12.11 -15.22
C MET A 308 -14.53 11.44 -15.37
N ALA A 309 -15.62 12.20 -15.34
CA ALA A 309 -16.97 11.63 -15.46
C ALA A 309 -17.20 10.94 -16.82
N ASN A 310 -16.62 11.47 -17.91
CA ASN A 310 -16.68 10.83 -19.21
C ASN A 310 -15.79 9.59 -19.28
N GLN A 311 -14.62 9.63 -18.66
CA GLN A 311 -13.76 8.45 -18.57
C GLN A 311 -14.46 7.34 -17.78
N GLN A 312 -14.97 7.59 -16.58
CA GLN A 312 -15.71 6.62 -15.76
C GLN A 312 -16.89 6.01 -16.54
N LYS A 313 -17.67 6.85 -17.23
CA LYS A 313 -18.77 6.37 -18.05
C LYS A 313 -18.30 5.45 -19.20
N ASP A 314 -17.18 5.75 -19.84
CA ASP A 314 -16.62 4.90 -20.89
C ASP A 314 -16.05 3.60 -20.30
N HIS A 315 -15.34 3.69 -19.17
CA HIS A 315 -14.81 2.54 -18.44
C HIS A 315 -15.94 1.55 -18.09
N ALA A 316 -17.01 2.01 -17.47
CA ALA A 316 -18.18 1.19 -17.14
C ALA A 316 -18.89 0.60 -18.38
N ALA A 317 -18.93 1.34 -19.50
CA ALA A 317 -19.52 0.86 -20.73
C ALA A 317 -18.68 -0.22 -21.44
N GLN A 318 -17.37 -0.19 -21.27
CA GLN A 318 -16.42 -1.11 -21.93
C GLN A 318 -16.00 -2.28 -21.05
N GLY A 319 -16.03 -2.14 -19.72
CA GLY A 319 -15.50 -3.07 -18.74
C GLY A 319 -16.56 -3.95 -18.07
N THR A 320 -16.07 -4.90 -17.27
CA THR A 320 -16.86 -5.62 -16.27
C THR A 320 -16.59 -4.96 -14.92
N GLU A 321 -17.64 -4.62 -14.21
CA GLU A 321 -17.54 -4.09 -12.85
C GLU A 321 -17.10 -5.18 -11.87
N LEU A 322 -16.14 -4.86 -11.01
CA LEU A 322 -15.72 -5.70 -9.91
C LEU A 322 -15.98 -4.97 -8.59
N SER A 323 -16.11 -5.72 -7.50
CA SER A 323 -16.45 -5.12 -6.21
C SER A 323 -15.20 -4.62 -5.48
N ARG A 324 -14.71 -3.45 -5.89
CA ARG A 324 -13.52 -2.78 -5.38
C ARG A 324 -12.26 -3.62 -5.61
N VAL A 325 -11.57 -3.34 -6.72
CA VAL A 325 -10.31 -4.01 -7.09
C VAL A 325 -9.17 -3.36 -6.32
N GLU A 326 -8.65 -4.12 -5.39
CA GLU A 326 -7.50 -3.72 -4.58
C GLU A 326 -6.17 -4.18 -5.22
N ASP A 327 -5.18 -4.44 -4.41
CA ASP A 327 -3.84 -4.76 -4.88
C ASP A 327 -3.75 -6.08 -5.66
N GLY A 328 -2.67 -6.21 -6.41
CA GLY A 328 -2.34 -7.39 -7.19
C GLY A 328 -0.85 -7.49 -7.49
N GLU A 329 -0.42 -8.68 -7.86
CA GLU A 329 0.98 -8.93 -8.21
C GLU A 329 1.12 -9.95 -9.34
N TRP A 330 2.09 -9.73 -10.22
CA TRP A 330 2.50 -10.71 -11.20
C TRP A 330 3.26 -11.87 -10.54
N ASP A 331 2.93 -13.10 -10.92
CA ASP A 331 3.63 -14.28 -10.41
C ASP A 331 5.13 -14.18 -10.75
N PRO A 332 6.04 -14.14 -9.75
CA PRO A 332 7.46 -14.03 -9.98
C PRO A 332 8.05 -15.21 -10.76
N ASN A 333 7.37 -16.37 -10.74
CA ASN A 333 7.78 -17.59 -11.44
C ASN A 333 7.13 -17.72 -12.83
N ASN A 334 6.02 -17.01 -13.07
CA ASN A 334 5.30 -17.05 -14.34
C ASN A 334 4.75 -15.68 -14.75
N PRO A 335 5.49 -14.88 -15.52
CA PRO A 335 5.08 -13.53 -15.88
C PRO A 335 3.84 -13.46 -16.82
N ASN A 336 3.22 -14.58 -17.11
CA ASN A 336 1.92 -14.64 -17.80
C ASN A 336 0.74 -14.76 -16.82
N VAL A 337 1.01 -14.85 -15.52
CA VAL A 337 -0.02 -14.98 -14.47
C VAL A 337 0.02 -13.75 -13.58
N PHE A 338 -1.14 -13.22 -13.27
CA PHE A 338 -1.37 -12.13 -12.35
C PHE A 338 -2.44 -12.53 -11.34
N TYR A 339 -2.21 -12.21 -10.08
CA TYR A 339 -3.17 -12.38 -9.01
C TYR A 339 -3.60 -11.01 -8.50
N PHE A 340 -4.85 -10.88 -8.10
CA PHE A 340 -5.38 -9.67 -7.48
C PHE A 340 -6.55 -10.00 -6.55
N VAL A 341 -6.90 -9.08 -5.70
CA VAL A 341 -8.04 -9.21 -4.79
C VAL A 341 -9.11 -8.17 -5.10
N THR A 342 -10.35 -8.49 -4.75
CA THR A 342 -11.44 -7.53 -4.61
C THR A 342 -11.84 -7.51 -3.14
N THR A 343 -11.95 -6.32 -2.53
CA THR A 343 -12.17 -6.20 -1.09
C THR A 343 -13.61 -6.50 -0.70
N GLU A 344 -14.57 -6.27 -1.59
CA GLU A 344 -15.99 -6.53 -1.34
C GLU A 344 -16.53 -7.64 -2.24
N SER A 345 -17.66 -8.18 -1.83
CA SER A 345 -18.52 -8.98 -2.69
C SER A 345 -19.88 -8.32 -2.72
N SER A 346 -20.48 -8.17 -3.88
CA SER A 346 -21.84 -7.68 -4.00
C SER A 346 -22.89 -8.62 -3.38
N LYS A 347 -22.47 -9.80 -2.91
CA LYS A 347 -23.28 -10.71 -2.11
C LYS A 347 -23.59 -10.17 -0.70
N TYR A 348 -22.66 -9.38 -0.14
CA TYR A 348 -22.79 -8.71 1.15
C TYR A 348 -22.29 -7.27 1.03
N PRO A 349 -23.06 -6.41 0.32
CA PRO A 349 -22.55 -5.13 -0.19
C PRO A 349 -22.35 -4.04 0.87
N THR A 350 -22.57 -4.33 2.13
CA THR A 350 -22.32 -3.38 3.23
C THR A 350 -21.72 -4.10 4.42
N SER A 351 -20.81 -3.44 5.12
CA SER A 351 -20.23 -3.92 6.39
C SER A 351 -21.27 -4.21 7.47
N THR A 352 -22.51 -3.72 7.28
CA THR A 352 -23.65 -3.93 8.19
C THR A 352 -24.53 -5.11 7.77
N THR A 353 -24.31 -5.72 6.59
CA THR A 353 -25.07 -6.88 6.16
C THR A 353 -24.46 -8.14 6.77
N PRO A 354 -25.17 -8.86 7.67
CA PRO A 354 -24.61 -10.04 8.29
C PRO A 354 -24.25 -11.11 7.25
N ASN A 355 -23.01 -11.58 7.28
CA ASN A 355 -22.62 -12.76 6.55
C ASN A 355 -23.26 -14.00 7.22
N PRO A 356 -24.13 -14.77 6.54
CA PRO A 356 -24.78 -15.93 7.14
C PRO A 356 -23.82 -16.99 7.64
N ALA A 357 -22.60 -17.02 7.14
CA ALA A 357 -21.56 -17.96 7.57
C ALA A 357 -20.84 -17.49 8.86
N THR A 358 -20.91 -16.19 9.18
CA THR A 358 -20.40 -15.61 10.41
C THR A 358 -21.40 -14.59 10.97
N PRO A 359 -22.59 -15.03 11.45
CA PRO A 359 -23.74 -14.16 11.74
C PRO A 359 -23.48 -13.14 12.85
N THR A 360 -22.46 -13.32 13.67
CA THR A 360 -22.05 -12.42 14.75
C THR A 360 -20.96 -11.42 14.34
N VAL A 361 -20.37 -11.59 13.14
CA VAL A 361 -19.29 -10.76 12.62
C VAL A 361 -19.65 -10.38 11.19
N SER A 362 -19.85 -9.10 10.97
CA SER A 362 -20.02 -8.57 9.61
C SER A 362 -18.68 -8.64 8.90
N ARG A 363 -18.48 -9.63 8.04
CA ARG A 363 -17.32 -9.76 7.18
C ARG A 363 -17.77 -9.67 5.74
N ASP A 364 -17.32 -8.67 5.05
CA ASP A 364 -17.35 -8.71 3.60
C ASP A 364 -16.22 -9.61 3.13
N GLY A 365 -16.55 -10.58 2.31
CA GLY A 365 -15.62 -11.67 1.98
C GLY A 365 -14.65 -11.33 0.88
N GLY A 366 -14.94 -10.38 -0.01
CA GLY A 366 -14.12 -10.14 -1.18
C GLY A 366 -13.82 -11.42 -1.98
N ALA A 367 -12.75 -11.40 -2.76
CA ALA A 367 -12.28 -12.57 -3.52
C ALA A 367 -10.79 -12.49 -3.86
N LEU A 368 -10.18 -13.67 -4.10
CA LEU A 368 -8.88 -13.77 -4.76
C LEU A 368 -9.08 -14.27 -6.19
N TRP A 369 -8.49 -13.55 -7.13
CA TRP A 369 -8.59 -13.81 -8.55
C TRP A 369 -7.22 -14.18 -9.15
N ARG A 370 -7.25 -14.98 -10.21
CA ARG A 370 -6.11 -15.28 -11.06
C ARG A 370 -6.44 -14.91 -12.51
N LEU A 371 -5.59 -14.08 -13.12
CA LEU A 371 -5.65 -13.74 -14.53
C LEU A 371 -4.47 -14.38 -15.25
N THR A 372 -4.73 -15.19 -16.26
CA THR A 372 -3.71 -15.91 -17.01
C THR A 372 -3.72 -15.47 -18.47
N PHE A 373 -2.65 -14.82 -18.91
CA PHE A 373 -2.45 -14.39 -20.29
C PHE A 373 -1.87 -15.52 -21.15
N VAL A 374 -2.22 -15.56 -22.42
CA VAL A 374 -1.50 -16.37 -23.41
C VAL A 374 -0.04 -15.89 -23.50
N ASP A 375 0.17 -14.57 -23.50
CA ASP A 375 1.47 -13.93 -23.44
C ASP A 375 1.35 -12.57 -22.75
N GLY A 376 1.99 -12.43 -21.57
CA GLY A 376 1.98 -11.18 -20.79
C GLY A 376 2.62 -9.98 -21.50
N GLN A 377 3.46 -10.20 -22.53
CA GLN A 377 3.98 -9.11 -23.38
C GLN A 377 3.06 -8.76 -24.56
N ASN A 378 2.12 -9.64 -24.90
CA ASN A 378 1.18 -9.46 -26.00
C ASN A 378 -0.25 -9.80 -25.53
N PRO A 379 -0.84 -8.99 -24.64
CA PRO A 379 -2.13 -9.30 -24.01
C PRO A 379 -3.28 -9.42 -25.02
N ASN A 380 -3.15 -8.88 -26.23
CA ASN A 380 -4.11 -9.05 -27.32
C ASN A 380 -4.27 -10.50 -27.80
N LEU A 381 -3.37 -11.40 -27.43
CA LEU A 381 -3.51 -12.83 -27.72
C LEU A 381 -4.56 -13.52 -26.83
N GLY A 382 -5.08 -12.81 -25.83
CA GLY A 382 -6.14 -13.27 -24.95
C GLY A 382 -5.65 -13.61 -23.54
N ALA A 383 -6.61 -13.68 -22.64
CA ALA A 383 -6.40 -14.07 -21.25
C ALA A 383 -7.64 -14.78 -20.69
N LYS A 384 -7.46 -15.44 -19.54
CA LYS A 384 -8.55 -16.07 -18.77
C LYS A 384 -8.52 -15.60 -17.34
N ILE A 385 -9.68 -15.36 -16.76
CA ILE A 385 -9.86 -15.05 -15.35
C ILE A 385 -10.47 -16.24 -14.61
N GLU A 386 -10.08 -16.40 -13.35
CA GLU A 386 -10.58 -17.44 -12.47
C GLU A 386 -10.65 -16.94 -11.04
N MET A 387 -11.75 -17.17 -10.34
CA MET A 387 -11.86 -16.92 -8.90
C MET A 387 -11.26 -18.11 -8.14
N LEU A 388 -10.22 -17.88 -7.34
CA LEU A 388 -9.59 -18.93 -6.53
C LEU A 388 -10.22 -19.06 -5.15
N LEU A 389 -10.54 -17.90 -4.52
CA LEU A 389 -11.25 -17.83 -3.27
C LEU A 389 -12.48 -16.92 -3.42
N ASP A 390 -13.61 -17.39 -2.92
CA ASP A 390 -14.75 -16.56 -2.53
C ASP A 390 -14.64 -16.34 -1.03
N GLY A 391 -14.23 -15.17 -0.60
CA GLY A 391 -14.01 -14.87 0.81
C GLY A 391 -15.29 -14.88 1.66
N SER A 392 -16.47 -14.89 1.02
CA SER A 392 -17.77 -15.05 1.70
C SER A 392 -18.09 -16.51 2.06
N GLU A 393 -17.22 -17.45 1.73
CA GLU A 393 -17.30 -18.87 2.04
C GLU A 393 -16.09 -19.31 2.88
N ALA A 394 -16.19 -20.45 3.54
CA ALA A 394 -15.04 -20.99 4.27
C ALA A 394 -13.94 -21.47 3.30
N PRO A 395 -12.66 -21.09 3.53
CA PRO A 395 -12.16 -20.20 4.58
C PRO A 395 -12.46 -18.72 4.27
N TYR A 396 -12.98 -18.00 5.27
CA TYR A 396 -13.46 -16.63 5.10
C TYR A 396 -12.31 -15.62 5.02
N LEU A 397 -12.43 -14.64 4.12
CA LEU A 397 -11.65 -13.39 4.13
C LEU A 397 -12.49 -12.26 4.75
N SER A 398 -11.84 -11.19 5.17
CA SER A 398 -12.48 -9.98 5.67
C SER A 398 -11.85 -8.79 4.97
N LYS A 399 -12.47 -8.35 3.87
CA LYS A 399 -11.98 -7.26 3.04
C LYS A 399 -10.49 -7.42 2.71
N PRO A 400 -10.13 -8.37 1.85
CA PRO A 400 -8.74 -8.50 1.39
C PRO A 400 -8.34 -7.24 0.63
N ASP A 401 -7.12 -6.79 0.86
CA ASP A 401 -6.59 -5.54 0.38
C ASP A 401 -5.25 -5.74 -0.34
N ASN A 402 -4.13 -5.77 0.38
CA ASN A 402 -2.82 -5.97 -0.24
C ASN A 402 -2.44 -7.45 -0.34
N ILE A 403 -1.62 -7.78 -1.35
CA ILE A 403 -1.14 -9.15 -1.55
C ILE A 403 0.35 -9.21 -1.88
N ALA A 404 0.97 -10.35 -1.59
CA ALA A 404 2.30 -10.70 -2.10
C ALA A 404 2.33 -12.13 -2.61
N ILE A 405 2.91 -12.32 -3.80
CA ILE A 405 3.11 -13.63 -4.41
C ILE A 405 4.53 -14.08 -4.14
N THR A 406 4.68 -15.17 -3.42
CA THR A 406 6.00 -15.65 -2.99
C THR A 406 6.69 -16.50 -4.07
N HIS A 407 8.02 -16.58 -4.02
CA HIS A 407 8.79 -17.50 -4.88
C HIS A 407 8.42 -18.98 -4.66
N ASN A 408 7.82 -19.30 -3.53
CA ASN A 408 7.32 -20.66 -3.25
C ASN A 408 5.91 -20.91 -3.79
N GLY A 409 5.32 -19.94 -4.51
CA GLY A 409 3.98 -20.02 -5.07
C GLY A 409 2.85 -19.92 -4.05
N LEU A 410 3.14 -19.33 -2.88
CA LEU A 410 2.13 -18.97 -1.88
C LEU A 410 1.63 -17.55 -2.14
N ILE A 411 0.43 -17.25 -1.67
CA ILE A 411 -0.16 -15.92 -1.73
C ILE A 411 -0.40 -15.45 -0.30
N LEU A 412 0.23 -14.34 0.06
CA LEU A 412 -0.03 -13.66 1.31
C LEU A 412 -1.10 -12.60 1.06
N ILE A 413 -2.13 -12.58 1.86
CA ILE A 413 -3.25 -11.64 1.74
C ILE A 413 -3.36 -10.89 3.05
N GLN A 414 -3.42 -9.57 2.96
CA GLN A 414 -3.68 -8.67 4.07
C GLN A 414 -5.13 -8.23 4.05
N GLU A 415 -5.69 -7.95 5.23
CA GLU A 415 -7.09 -7.57 5.39
C GLU A 415 -7.21 -6.14 5.91
N ASP A 416 -8.14 -5.38 5.32
CA ASP A 416 -8.67 -4.11 5.83
C ASP A 416 -10.14 -4.27 6.23
N PRO A 417 -10.46 -4.74 7.44
CA PRO A 417 -11.84 -4.90 7.85
C PRO A 417 -12.60 -3.57 8.02
N GLY A 418 -11.90 -2.44 8.16
CA GLY A 418 -12.46 -1.08 8.19
C GLY A 418 -13.64 -0.91 9.14
N GLY A 419 -13.42 -0.45 10.37
CA GLY A 419 -14.48 -0.20 11.36
C GLY A 419 -15.32 -1.43 11.75
N ASN A 420 -14.82 -2.65 11.52
CA ASN A 420 -15.52 -3.91 11.75
C ASN A 420 -15.22 -4.49 13.15
N ASP A 421 -16.02 -5.45 13.60
CA ASP A 421 -15.79 -6.16 14.87
C ASP A 421 -14.68 -7.24 14.78
N ALA A 422 -14.21 -7.55 13.57
CA ALA A 422 -13.10 -8.47 13.34
C ALA A 422 -11.78 -7.69 13.21
N VAL A 423 -10.74 -8.13 13.92
CA VAL A 423 -9.41 -7.56 13.73
C VAL A 423 -8.82 -7.98 12.38
N ALA A 424 -8.01 -7.10 11.78
CA ALA A 424 -7.30 -7.37 10.55
C ALA A 424 -6.29 -8.52 10.73
N ARG A 425 -6.09 -9.29 9.67
CA ARG A 425 -5.21 -10.47 9.66
C ARG A 425 -4.27 -10.43 8.45
N ILE A 426 -3.17 -11.18 8.55
CA ILE A 426 -2.42 -11.63 7.39
C ILE A 426 -2.63 -13.12 7.26
N VAL A 427 -3.08 -13.55 6.08
CA VAL A 427 -3.34 -14.95 5.79
C VAL A 427 -2.39 -15.45 4.71
N ALA A 428 -1.97 -16.71 4.80
CA ALA A 428 -1.22 -17.40 3.76
C ALA A 428 -2.15 -18.39 3.06
N PHE A 429 -2.23 -18.26 1.74
CA PHE A 429 -3.00 -19.15 0.88
C PHE A 429 -2.07 -19.97 0.00
N ARG A 430 -2.33 -21.27 -0.07
CA ARG A 430 -1.61 -22.20 -0.93
C ARG A 430 -2.51 -22.68 -2.07
N PRO A 431 -2.29 -22.17 -3.31
CA PRO A 431 -3.18 -22.47 -4.43
C PRO A 431 -3.26 -23.96 -4.80
N SER A 432 -2.21 -24.73 -4.55
CA SER A 432 -2.13 -26.15 -4.95
C SER A 432 -3.16 -27.05 -4.30
N ASP A 433 -3.61 -26.71 -3.09
CA ASP A 433 -4.60 -27.48 -2.31
C ASP A 433 -5.71 -26.60 -1.71
N SER A 434 -5.73 -25.31 -2.07
CA SER A 434 -6.68 -24.31 -1.58
C SER A 434 -6.69 -24.15 -0.06
N LYS A 435 -5.57 -24.45 0.61
CA LYS A 435 -5.45 -24.30 2.07
C LYS A 435 -5.08 -22.85 2.42
N MET A 436 -5.80 -22.28 3.38
CA MET A 436 -5.55 -20.96 3.93
C MET A 436 -5.27 -21.04 5.43
N VAL A 437 -4.27 -20.31 5.89
CA VAL A 437 -3.85 -20.25 7.30
C VAL A 437 -3.69 -18.81 7.73
N VAL A 438 -4.22 -18.42 8.89
CA VAL A 438 -3.96 -17.13 9.52
C VAL A 438 -2.56 -17.18 10.14
N ILE A 439 -1.66 -16.29 9.72
CA ILE A 439 -0.27 -16.26 10.18
C ILE A 439 0.02 -15.11 11.15
N SER A 440 -0.79 -14.05 11.11
CA SER A 440 -0.79 -12.99 12.10
C SER A 440 -2.15 -12.30 12.19
N GLU A 441 -2.43 -11.67 13.32
CA GLU A 441 -3.64 -10.89 13.56
C GLU A 441 -3.33 -9.66 14.42
N PHE A 442 -4.13 -8.62 14.30
CA PHE A 442 -3.97 -7.44 15.15
C PHE A 442 -4.25 -7.77 16.61
N ASN A 443 -3.57 -7.03 17.49
CA ASN A 443 -3.64 -7.25 18.93
C ASN A 443 -5.03 -6.88 19.48
N LYS A 444 -5.83 -7.86 19.81
CA LYS A 444 -7.20 -7.72 20.31
C LYS A 444 -7.31 -6.83 21.55
N GLU A 445 -6.21 -6.66 22.31
CA GLU A 445 -6.17 -5.76 23.46
C GLU A 445 -6.39 -4.28 23.08
N TYR A 446 -6.00 -3.92 21.83
CA TYR A 446 -6.06 -2.54 21.34
C TYR A 446 -7.19 -2.30 20.33
N PHE A 447 -7.64 -3.34 19.64
CA PHE A 447 -8.47 -3.20 18.45
C PHE A 447 -9.85 -3.86 18.56
N VAL A 448 -10.13 -4.63 19.61
CA VAL A 448 -11.48 -5.15 19.85
C VAL A 448 -12.26 -4.19 20.72
N LYS A 449 -13.40 -3.74 20.24
CA LYS A 449 -14.31 -2.83 20.96
C LYS A 449 -14.71 -3.45 22.32
N GLY A 450 -14.48 -2.67 23.39
CA GLY A 450 -14.74 -3.10 24.77
C GLY A 450 -13.53 -3.72 25.48
N ALA A 451 -12.39 -3.87 24.85
CA ALA A 451 -11.14 -4.24 25.53
C ALA A 451 -10.64 -3.08 26.41
N ASP A 452 -9.95 -3.38 27.51
CA ASP A 452 -9.49 -2.39 28.51
C ASP A 452 -8.57 -1.30 27.91
N LYS A 453 -7.81 -1.64 26.86
CA LYS A 453 -6.89 -0.72 26.16
C LYS A 453 -7.35 -0.38 24.75
N TYR A 454 -8.63 -0.46 24.47
CA TYR A 454 -9.19 -0.18 23.16
C TYR A 454 -8.82 1.20 22.63
N TRP A 455 -8.29 1.24 21.40
CA TRP A 455 -7.97 2.47 20.67
C TRP A 455 -8.92 2.75 19.52
N THR A 456 -9.07 1.79 18.63
CA THR A 456 -9.92 1.84 17.44
C THR A 456 -10.24 0.42 17.01
N ASN A 457 -11.27 0.22 16.23
CA ASN A 457 -11.55 -0.99 15.46
C ASN A 457 -11.42 -0.73 13.95
N ASP A 458 -10.64 0.25 13.60
CA ASP A 458 -10.34 0.70 12.26
C ASP A 458 -8.82 0.61 12.11
N GLU A 459 -8.35 -0.60 11.96
CA GLU A 459 -6.95 -0.97 11.77
C GLU A 459 -6.83 -1.86 10.53
N GLU A 460 -5.69 -1.80 9.89
CA GLU A 460 -5.44 -2.40 8.60
C GLU A 460 -4.05 -3.01 8.53
N ALA A 461 -3.94 -4.22 7.96
CA ALA A 461 -2.68 -4.78 7.52
C ALA A 461 -2.45 -4.34 6.08
N SER A 462 -1.41 -3.54 5.82
CA SER A 462 -1.24 -2.77 4.61
C SER A 462 0.15 -2.96 4.02
N GLY A 463 0.26 -2.94 2.72
CA GLY A 463 1.50 -3.07 1.95
C GLY A 463 2.39 -4.23 2.38
N ILE A 464 2.53 -5.26 1.55
CA ILE A 464 3.41 -6.40 1.84
C ILE A 464 4.25 -6.76 0.62
N ILE A 465 5.55 -7.02 0.84
CA ILE A 465 6.47 -7.47 -0.22
C ILE A 465 7.35 -8.60 0.26
N GLU A 466 7.69 -9.53 -0.63
CA GLU A 466 8.73 -10.51 -0.35
C GLU A 466 10.10 -9.84 -0.34
N ALA A 467 10.87 -10.09 0.72
CA ALA A 467 12.18 -9.50 0.97
C ALA A 467 13.26 -10.56 1.24
N THR A 468 13.01 -11.81 0.91
CA THR A 468 13.91 -12.93 1.17
C THR A 468 15.30 -12.67 0.59
N ASP A 469 15.41 -12.25 -0.66
CA ASP A 469 16.69 -11.95 -1.32
C ASP A 469 17.44 -10.75 -0.73
N LEU A 470 16.74 -9.91 0.05
CA LEU A 470 17.33 -8.73 0.69
C LEU A 470 17.96 -9.07 2.04
N PHE A 471 17.37 -10.02 2.79
CA PHE A 471 17.77 -10.34 4.16
C PHE A 471 18.47 -11.67 4.32
N ALA A 472 18.15 -12.68 3.49
CA ALA A 472 18.72 -14.02 3.60
C ALA A 472 20.20 -14.01 3.33
N LYS A 473 20.96 -14.70 4.19
CA LYS A 473 22.38 -14.97 4.02
C LYS A 473 22.56 -16.34 3.38
N LYS A 474 23.77 -16.61 2.89
CA LYS A 474 24.09 -17.94 2.35
C LYS A 474 23.82 -19.03 3.39
N GLY A 475 22.94 -19.96 3.04
CA GLY A 475 22.51 -21.07 3.90
C GLY A 475 21.34 -20.73 4.85
N ASP A 476 20.80 -19.54 4.77
CA ASP A 476 19.55 -19.16 5.45
C ASP A 476 18.35 -19.75 4.70
N THR A 477 17.49 -20.47 5.39
CA THR A 477 16.28 -21.10 4.83
C THR A 477 15.00 -20.36 5.17
N ASN A 478 15.10 -19.25 5.93
CA ASN A 478 13.96 -18.43 6.28
C ASN A 478 13.46 -17.63 5.07
N SER A 479 12.15 -17.44 5.02
CA SER A 479 11.54 -16.44 4.15
C SER A 479 11.34 -15.12 4.93
N TYR A 480 11.52 -14.00 4.25
CA TYR A 480 11.42 -12.66 4.82
C TYR A 480 10.43 -11.82 4.06
N TYR A 481 9.61 -11.06 4.80
CA TYR A 481 8.64 -10.13 4.22
C TYR A 481 8.71 -8.80 4.96
N LEU A 482 8.62 -7.69 4.22
CA LEU A 482 8.37 -6.37 4.78
C LEU A 482 6.89 -6.07 4.61
N PHE A 483 6.27 -5.50 5.64
CA PHE A 483 4.87 -5.10 5.59
C PHE A 483 4.59 -3.92 6.51
N ASN A 484 3.46 -3.28 6.30
CA ASN A 484 2.98 -2.15 7.07
C ASN A 484 1.72 -2.49 7.87
N THR A 485 1.39 -1.59 8.79
CA THR A 485 0.08 -1.52 9.43
C THR A 485 -0.39 -0.07 9.40
N GLN A 486 -1.67 0.15 9.15
CA GLN A 486 -2.35 1.42 9.35
C GLN A 486 -3.20 1.34 10.62
N ILE A 487 -3.28 2.45 11.34
CA ILE A 487 -4.11 2.58 12.55
C ILE A 487 -4.86 3.89 12.43
N HIS A 488 -6.14 3.83 12.10
CA HIS A 488 -6.99 4.99 11.89
C HIS A 488 -7.39 5.65 13.22
N ALA A 489 -6.39 6.19 13.88
CA ALA A 489 -6.48 6.98 15.10
C ALA A 489 -5.22 7.84 15.25
N LEU A 490 -5.35 8.96 15.97
CA LEU A 490 -4.24 9.89 16.19
C LEU A 490 -3.00 9.15 16.72
N ALA A 491 -1.83 9.43 16.13
CA ALA A 491 -0.58 8.79 16.54
C ALA A 491 -0.29 8.95 18.03
N SER A 492 -0.59 10.12 18.63
CA SER A 492 -0.40 10.35 20.07
C SER A 492 -1.31 9.49 20.96
N LYS A 493 -2.43 8.98 20.43
CA LYS A 493 -3.35 8.07 21.13
C LYS A 493 -2.84 6.64 21.11
N VAL A 494 -2.34 6.18 19.97
CA VAL A 494 -1.92 4.79 19.75
C VAL A 494 -0.43 4.52 20.05
N ARG A 495 0.29 5.54 20.54
CA ARG A 495 1.70 5.51 20.96
C ARG A 495 1.83 5.84 22.44
N PRO A 496 1.55 4.89 23.35
CA PRO A 496 1.64 5.12 24.80
C PRO A 496 3.04 5.55 25.27
N ASP A 497 4.08 5.18 24.55
CA ASP A 497 5.46 5.64 24.79
C ASP A 497 5.64 7.15 24.59
N LEU A 498 4.72 7.84 23.91
CA LEU A 498 4.68 9.31 23.79
C LEU A 498 3.89 9.98 24.93
N ALA A 499 3.41 9.23 25.92
CA ALA A 499 2.59 9.78 27.02
C ALA A 499 3.29 10.90 27.80
N HIS A 500 4.63 10.84 27.90
CA HIS A 500 5.46 11.84 28.56
C HIS A 500 5.51 13.21 27.86
N LYS A 501 5.10 13.30 26.61
CA LYS A 501 5.11 14.55 25.84
C LYS A 501 3.98 15.48 26.28
N SER A 502 4.23 16.80 26.21
CA SER A 502 3.20 17.81 26.48
C SER A 502 2.05 17.73 25.46
N ALA A 503 0.89 18.28 25.83
CA ALA A 503 -0.27 18.34 24.92
C ALA A 503 0.07 19.06 23.60
N THR A 504 0.81 20.18 23.66
CA THR A 504 1.27 20.91 22.47
C THR A 504 2.17 20.05 21.59
N ALA A 505 3.10 19.28 22.19
CA ALA A 505 3.98 18.39 21.41
C ALA A 505 3.19 17.24 20.76
N LYS A 506 2.20 16.68 21.46
CA LYS A 506 1.30 15.66 20.90
C LYS A 506 0.48 16.21 19.72
N ALA A 507 -0.11 17.39 19.88
CA ALA A 507 -0.86 18.04 18.80
C ALA A 507 0.01 18.33 17.58
N ALA A 508 1.28 18.71 17.77
CA ALA A 508 2.22 18.91 16.67
C ALA A 508 2.59 17.57 15.95
N ILE A 509 2.71 16.48 16.72
CA ILE A 509 2.90 15.14 16.16
C ILE A 509 1.67 14.75 15.35
N ASP A 510 0.49 14.80 15.93
CA ASP A 510 -0.76 14.37 15.28
C ASP A 510 -1.03 15.18 14.01
N LYS A 511 -0.77 16.49 14.03
CA LYS A 511 -0.87 17.32 12.83
C LYS A 511 0.03 16.82 11.71
N ARG A 512 1.24 16.32 12.01
CA ARG A 512 2.22 15.91 11.01
C ARG A 512 2.06 14.46 10.57
N THR A 513 1.57 13.61 11.44
CA THR A 513 1.40 12.16 11.18
C THR A 513 0.01 11.82 10.68
N ILE A 514 -0.98 12.65 10.96
CA ILE A 514 -2.40 12.45 10.74
C ILE A 514 -2.91 11.31 11.61
N GLU A 515 -2.46 10.08 11.39
CA GLU A 515 -2.87 8.86 12.07
C GLU A 515 -1.67 7.98 12.40
N GLY A 516 -1.93 6.80 12.98
CA GLY A 516 -0.91 5.85 13.38
C GLY A 516 -0.45 4.91 12.27
N GLY A 517 0.42 3.99 12.65
CA GLY A 517 0.89 2.92 11.78
C GLY A 517 2.29 2.44 12.14
N GLY A 518 2.77 1.43 11.42
CA GLY A 518 4.09 0.87 11.67
C GLY A 518 4.65 0.04 10.51
N TRP A 519 5.95 -0.20 10.56
CA TRP A 519 6.70 -1.02 9.62
C TRP A 519 7.26 -2.23 10.32
N TYR A 520 7.15 -3.39 9.66
CA TYR A 520 7.49 -4.67 10.24
C TYR A 520 8.34 -5.50 9.31
N LEU A 521 9.15 -6.37 9.90
CA LEU A 521 9.80 -7.48 9.24
C LEU A 521 9.21 -8.78 9.77
N MET A 522 8.58 -9.55 8.91
CA MET A 522 8.13 -10.90 9.18
C MET A 522 9.21 -11.89 8.72
N THR A 523 9.50 -12.87 9.57
CA THR A 523 10.39 -13.99 9.28
C THR A 523 9.59 -15.28 9.42
N VAL A 524 9.56 -16.09 8.36
CA VAL A 524 8.94 -17.42 8.36
C VAL A 524 10.03 -18.46 8.30
N SER A 525 10.14 -19.26 9.35
CA SER A 525 11.21 -20.28 9.48
C SER A 525 10.91 -21.55 8.67
N SER A 526 9.65 -21.89 8.49
CA SER A 526 9.22 -23.07 7.73
C SER A 526 7.77 -22.92 7.28
N TRP A 527 7.56 -22.91 5.97
CA TRP A 527 6.21 -22.92 5.41
C TRP A 527 5.48 -24.23 5.61
N ASP A 528 6.22 -25.35 5.67
CA ASP A 528 5.62 -26.65 5.98
C ASP A 528 5.02 -26.66 7.39
N ASP A 529 5.68 -26.00 8.36
CA ASP A 529 5.15 -25.88 9.72
C ASP A 529 3.95 -24.94 9.80
N VAL A 530 3.92 -23.87 8.98
CA VAL A 530 2.76 -22.97 8.88
C VAL A 530 1.51 -23.72 8.42
N PHE A 531 1.67 -24.65 7.48
CA PHE A 531 0.54 -25.36 6.86
C PHE A 531 0.22 -26.73 7.49
N LYS A 532 0.85 -27.10 8.60
CA LYS A 532 0.47 -28.30 9.37
C LYS A 532 -0.89 -28.14 10.02
#